data_7ab0a0af9cc392f7954f2681f48d969f
#
_entry.id   7ab0a0af9cc392f7954f2681f48d969f
#
_cell.length_a   1.000
_cell.length_b   1.000
_cell.length_c   1.000
_cell.angle_alpha   90.00
_cell.angle_beta   90.00
_cell.angle_gamma   90.00
#
_symmetry.space_group_name_H-M   'P 1'
#
loop_
_entity.id
_entity.type
_entity.pdbx_description
1 polymer ?
#
loop_
_entity_poly.entity_id
_entity_poly.type
_entity_poly.pdbx_seq_one_letter_code
_entity_poly.pdbx_strand_id
1 'polypeptide(L)'
;MMSKFKRNKVFIDSTALFNRNTILGGCNKIKKKASICNSVVGKYTYVGANSDMSSCRIGAFSSISHDVYIEPYTHPTMGFISTSPVFFSTLKQAVETFVDKNLFDEQMEIEGYKCIIGNDVWIGSKVLIKGGVRIGDGAIVAMGSIV
;
A
#
# COMPACT_ATOMS: atom_id res chain seq x y z
N MET A 1 -2.04 -10.33 -21.76
CA MET A 1 -1.36 -11.65 -21.74
C MET A 1 -0.93 -11.92 -20.30
N MET A 2 -1.45 -12.93 -19.62
CA MET A 2 -1.04 -13.25 -18.24
C MET A 2 0.26 -14.04 -18.27
N SER A 3 1.32 -13.51 -17.66
CA SER A 3 2.56 -14.26 -17.43
C SER A 3 2.32 -15.35 -16.38
N LYS A 4 2.65 -16.59 -16.71
CA LYS A 4 2.42 -17.76 -15.87
C LYS A 4 3.75 -18.18 -15.24
N PHE A 5 3.98 -17.81 -14.00
CA PHE A 5 5.10 -18.36 -13.21
C PHE A 5 4.76 -19.79 -12.76
N LYS A 6 5.33 -20.78 -13.44
CA LYS A 6 4.93 -22.20 -13.33
C LYS A 6 5.19 -22.86 -11.96
N ARG A 7 6.08 -22.34 -11.11
CA ARG A 7 6.48 -23.04 -9.87
C ARG A 7 5.52 -22.87 -8.68
N ASN A 8 4.79 -21.75 -8.57
CA ASN A 8 3.96 -21.47 -7.37
C ASN A 8 2.52 -21.06 -7.70
N LYS A 9 2.03 -21.35 -8.89
CA LYS A 9 0.69 -20.97 -9.36
C LYS A 9 0.38 -19.47 -9.15
N VAL A 10 1.35 -18.59 -9.42
CA VAL A 10 1.17 -17.14 -9.35
C VAL A 10 0.71 -16.63 -10.69
N PHE A 11 -0.33 -15.79 -10.66
CA PHE A 11 -0.86 -15.11 -11.84
C PHE A 11 -0.74 -13.60 -11.65
N ILE A 12 0.06 -12.95 -12.51
CA ILE A 12 0.23 -11.49 -12.51
C ILE A 12 -0.22 -10.98 -13.87
N ASP A 13 -1.14 -10.02 -13.87
CA ASP A 13 -1.55 -9.34 -15.10
C ASP A 13 -0.39 -8.56 -15.69
N SER A 14 -0.30 -8.48 -17.02
CA SER A 14 0.80 -7.81 -17.73
C SER A 14 0.88 -6.30 -17.47
N THR A 15 -0.18 -5.70 -16.95
CA THR A 15 -0.25 -4.27 -16.60
C THR A 15 -0.05 -4.01 -15.10
N ALA A 16 0.12 -5.06 -14.30
CA ALA A 16 0.41 -4.92 -12.87
C ALA A 16 1.87 -4.54 -12.62
N LEU A 17 2.10 -3.74 -11.58
CA LEU A 17 3.42 -3.28 -11.20
C LEU A 17 3.95 -4.07 -10.01
N PHE A 18 5.15 -4.59 -10.16
CA PHE A 18 5.91 -5.25 -9.10
C PHE A 18 7.42 -5.10 -9.38
N ASN A 19 8.25 -5.37 -8.40
CA ASN A 19 9.70 -5.25 -8.56
C ASN A 19 10.43 -6.43 -7.89
N ARG A 20 11.77 -6.42 -7.95
CA ARG A 20 12.63 -7.48 -7.39
C ARG A 20 12.51 -7.68 -5.88
N ASN A 21 12.02 -6.66 -5.16
CA ASN A 21 11.83 -6.71 -3.71
C ASN A 21 10.44 -7.24 -3.33
N THR A 22 9.57 -7.53 -4.31
CA THR A 22 8.24 -8.08 -4.07
C THR A 22 8.34 -9.59 -3.81
N ILE A 23 7.78 -10.04 -2.70
CA ILE A 23 7.77 -11.44 -2.28
C ILE A 23 6.33 -11.96 -2.35
N LEU A 24 6.13 -13.05 -3.10
CA LEU A 24 4.84 -13.72 -3.25
C LEU A 24 4.90 -15.12 -2.66
N GLY A 25 4.00 -15.42 -1.73
CA GLY A 25 3.94 -16.70 -1.02
C GLY A 25 3.45 -17.88 -1.88
N GLY A 26 2.86 -17.59 -3.03
CA GLY A 26 2.31 -18.59 -3.97
C GLY A 26 0.78 -18.62 -4.00
N CYS A 27 0.23 -19.17 -5.07
CA CYS A 27 -1.21 -19.18 -5.33
C CYS A 27 -1.84 -17.76 -5.28
N ASN A 28 -1.08 -16.76 -5.73
CA ASN A 28 -1.51 -15.37 -5.74
C ASN A 28 -2.11 -14.99 -7.09
N LYS A 29 -3.03 -14.04 -7.08
CA LYS A 29 -3.57 -13.42 -8.29
C LYS A 29 -3.51 -11.91 -8.18
N ILE A 30 -2.66 -11.27 -9.00
CA ILE A 30 -2.54 -9.82 -9.07
C ILE A 30 -3.22 -9.37 -10.36
N LYS A 31 -4.25 -8.54 -10.20
CA LYS A 31 -5.11 -8.12 -11.32
C LYS A 31 -4.53 -6.89 -12.04
N LYS A 32 -5.20 -6.51 -13.13
CA LYS A 32 -4.78 -5.43 -14.03
C LYS A 32 -4.53 -4.12 -13.26
N LYS A 33 -3.43 -3.43 -13.61
CA LYS A 33 -3.05 -2.13 -13.04
C LYS A 33 -2.94 -2.11 -11.51
N ALA A 34 -2.86 -3.26 -10.86
CA ALA A 34 -2.54 -3.32 -9.44
C ALA A 34 -1.05 -3.12 -9.23
N SER A 35 -0.65 -2.41 -8.18
CA SER A 35 0.74 -2.22 -7.76
C SER A 35 1.01 -2.92 -6.45
N ILE A 36 2.10 -3.71 -6.41
CA ILE A 36 2.57 -4.45 -5.23
C ILE A 36 4.10 -4.32 -5.06
N CYS A 37 4.67 -3.21 -5.52
CA CYS A 37 6.12 -2.99 -5.40
C CYS A 37 6.58 -3.00 -3.94
N ASN A 38 7.73 -3.60 -3.65
CA ASN A 38 8.32 -3.69 -2.30
C ASN A 38 7.40 -4.35 -1.25
N SER A 39 6.51 -5.25 -1.65
CA SER A 39 5.51 -5.84 -0.76
C SER A 39 5.75 -7.33 -0.52
N VAL A 40 5.30 -7.80 0.64
CA VAL A 40 5.21 -9.21 0.97
C VAL A 40 3.74 -9.62 0.94
N VAL A 41 3.40 -10.55 0.06
CA VAL A 41 2.02 -11.02 -0.11
C VAL A 41 1.94 -12.50 0.22
N GLY A 42 1.18 -12.84 1.24
CA GLY A 42 1.00 -14.20 1.73
C GLY A 42 0.31 -15.12 0.72
N LYS A 43 0.39 -16.41 0.99
CA LYS A 43 -0.16 -17.46 0.12
C LYS A 43 -1.69 -17.36 -0.01
N TYR A 44 -2.22 -17.68 -1.19
CA TYR A 44 -3.67 -17.66 -1.49
C TYR A 44 -4.33 -16.28 -1.39
N THR A 45 -3.55 -15.20 -1.40
CA THR A 45 -4.05 -13.81 -1.39
C THR A 45 -4.16 -13.28 -2.81
N TYR A 46 -5.24 -12.55 -3.10
CA TYR A 46 -5.34 -11.81 -4.36
C TYR A 46 -5.47 -10.32 -4.14
N VAL A 47 -5.00 -9.55 -5.14
CA VAL A 47 -5.11 -8.09 -5.18
C VAL A 47 -5.92 -7.70 -6.42
N GLY A 48 -6.98 -6.97 -6.19
CA GLY A 48 -7.92 -6.49 -7.19
C GLY A 48 -7.34 -5.46 -8.15
N ALA A 49 -8.07 -5.18 -9.21
CA ALA A 49 -7.63 -4.24 -10.24
C ALA A 49 -7.51 -2.81 -9.70
N ASN A 50 -6.59 -2.03 -10.26
CA ASN A 50 -6.34 -0.61 -9.94
C ASN A 50 -6.01 -0.35 -8.46
N SER A 51 -5.64 -1.35 -7.67
CA SER A 51 -5.29 -1.16 -6.26
C SER A 51 -3.80 -0.92 -6.10
N ASP A 52 -3.41 0.01 -5.23
CA ASP A 52 -2.02 0.23 -4.85
C ASP A 52 -1.75 -0.29 -3.44
N MET A 53 -1.10 -1.44 -3.40
CA MET A 53 -0.67 -2.15 -2.20
C MET A 53 0.86 -2.19 -2.10
N SER A 54 1.53 -1.18 -2.64
CA SER A 54 2.99 -1.09 -2.60
C SER A 54 3.50 -0.80 -1.19
N SER A 55 4.65 -1.38 -0.87
CA SER A 55 5.29 -1.30 0.46
C SER A 55 4.39 -1.79 1.59
N CYS A 56 3.67 -2.90 1.38
CA CYS A 56 2.77 -3.51 2.34
C CYS A 56 3.19 -4.92 2.72
N ARG A 57 2.83 -5.32 3.92
CA ARG A 57 2.84 -6.73 4.33
C ARG A 57 1.41 -7.23 4.42
N ILE A 58 1.07 -8.23 3.61
CA ILE A 58 -0.27 -8.79 3.50
C ILE A 58 -0.18 -10.28 3.83
N GLY A 59 -1.00 -10.73 4.77
CA GLY A 59 -1.07 -12.12 5.19
C GLY A 59 -1.65 -13.06 4.14
N ALA A 60 -1.74 -14.32 4.49
CA ALA A 60 -2.30 -15.37 3.64
C ALA A 60 -3.85 -15.32 3.62
N PHE A 61 -4.45 -15.89 2.59
CA PHE A 61 -5.90 -16.06 2.41
C PHE A 61 -6.70 -14.75 2.36
N SER A 62 -6.02 -13.60 2.18
CA SER A 62 -6.68 -12.30 2.16
C SER A 62 -7.25 -11.94 0.79
N SER A 63 -8.39 -11.28 0.80
CA SER A 63 -9.17 -10.90 -0.38
C SER A 63 -9.21 -9.39 -0.49
N ILE A 64 -8.39 -8.81 -1.37
CA ILE A 64 -8.36 -7.37 -1.60
C ILE A 64 -9.09 -7.04 -2.88
N SER A 65 -10.12 -6.23 -2.79
CA SER A 65 -10.98 -5.87 -3.92
C SER A 65 -10.30 -4.84 -4.84
N HIS A 66 -11.04 -4.28 -5.77
CA HIS A 66 -10.52 -3.27 -6.70
C HIS A 66 -10.54 -1.85 -6.11
N ASP A 67 -9.67 -0.98 -6.64
CA ASP A 67 -9.60 0.45 -6.27
C ASP A 67 -9.34 0.65 -4.76
N VAL A 68 -8.46 -0.15 -4.17
CA VAL A 68 -7.99 -0.01 -2.79
C VAL A 68 -6.67 0.73 -2.78
N TYR A 69 -6.56 1.79 -1.97
CA TYR A 69 -5.37 2.64 -1.92
C TYR A 69 -4.89 2.84 -0.49
N ILE A 70 -3.57 3.00 -0.35
CA ILE A 70 -2.94 3.37 0.91
C ILE A 70 -2.37 4.77 0.77
N GLU A 71 -2.82 5.69 1.63
CA GLU A 71 -2.31 7.05 1.72
C GLU A 71 -1.29 7.13 2.87
N PRO A 72 0.01 7.07 2.58
CA PRO A 72 1.03 7.07 3.61
C PRO A 72 1.42 8.48 4.07
N TYR A 73 1.04 9.51 3.33
CA TYR A 73 1.52 10.86 3.59
C TYR A 73 0.62 11.62 4.55
N THR A 74 1.25 12.52 5.31
CA THR A 74 0.57 13.39 6.26
C THR A 74 1.29 14.75 6.31
N HIS A 75 0.62 15.74 6.87
CA HIS A 75 1.16 17.08 7.10
C HIS A 75 1.10 17.42 8.59
N PRO A 76 2.01 18.26 9.10
CA PRO A 76 1.95 18.72 10.48
C PRO A 76 0.71 19.59 10.69
N THR A 77 -0.12 19.22 11.67
CA THR A 77 -1.33 19.96 12.04
C THR A 77 -1.14 20.83 13.29
N MET A 78 0.00 20.66 13.98
CA MET A 78 0.35 21.41 15.18
C MET A 78 1.84 21.73 15.19
N GLY A 79 2.23 22.82 15.85
CA GLY A 79 3.63 23.20 16.07
C GLY A 79 4.34 23.82 14.85
N PHE A 80 3.67 23.96 13.73
CA PHE A 80 4.19 24.59 12.51
C PHE A 80 3.35 25.82 12.14
N ILE A 81 4.00 26.78 11.49
CA ILE A 81 3.32 28.00 11.03
C ILE A 81 2.31 27.73 9.91
N SER A 82 2.51 26.64 9.19
CA SER A 82 1.65 26.23 8.06
C SER A 82 1.76 24.73 7.85
N THR A 83 0.71 24.14 7.26
CA THR A 83 0.71 22.76 6.74
C THR A 83 1.42 22.64 5.38
N SER A 84 1.91 23.74 4.80
CA SER A 84 2.59 23.71 3.51
C SER A 84 3.98 23.10 3.63
N PRO A 85 4.34 22.14 2.76
CA PRO A 85 5.66 21.48 2.78
C PRO A 85 6.86 22.41 2.64
N VAL A 86 6.70 23.61 2.09
CA VAL A 86 7.78 24.57 1.95
C VAL A 86 8.41 24.96 3.29
N PHE A 87 7.67 24.81 4.40
CA PHE A 87 8.12 25.16 5.75
C PHE A 87 8.72 24.00 6.54
N PHE A 88 8.67 22.76 6.01
CA PHE A 88 9.15 21.61 6.78
C PHE A 88 9.81 20.50 5.95
N SER A 89 9.68 20.51 4.61
CA SER A 89 10.16 19.42 3.74
C SER A 89 11.14 19.93 2.69
N THR A 90 12.22 19.17 2.48
CA THR A 90 13.19 19.42 1.41
C THR A 90 12.82 18.78 0.08
N LEU A 91 11.67 18.08 -0.01
CA LEU A 91 11.22 17.39 -1.22
C LEU A 91 10.71 18.33 -2.33
N LYS A 92 10.58 19.63 -2.02
CA LYS A 92 10.18 20.68 -2.98
C LYS A 92 8.87 20.39 -3.71
N GLN A 93 7.87 19.87 -3.01
CA GLN A 93 6.55 19.55 -3.59
C GLN A 93 5.89 20.79 -4.25
N ALA A 94 6.21 21.98 -3.78
CA ALA A 94 5.77 23.27 -4.34
C ALA A 94 6.90 23.98 -5.10
N VAL A 95 7.82 23.23 -5.73
CA VAL A 95 8.98 23.71 -6.50
C VAL A 95 10.09 24.27 -5.64
N GLU A 96 9.77 25.05 -4.59
CA GLU A 96 10.70 25.71 -3.65
C GLU A 96 10.53 25.16 -2.23
N THR A 97 11.52 25.41 -1.40
CA THR A 97 11.47 25.15 0.07
C THR A 97 12.25 26.21 0.82
N PHE A 98 11.81 26.52 2.05
CA PHE A 98 12.47 27.47 2.95
C PHE A 98 13.33 26.77 4.00
N VAL A 99 13.46 25.44 3.94
CA VAL A 99 14.23 24.66 4.89
C VAL A 99 15.37 23.91 4.21
N ASP A 100 16.44 23.70 4.93
CA ASP A 100 17.64 22.99 4.47
C ASP A 100 17.65 21.49 4.90
N LYS A 101 16.73 21.11 5.79
CA LYS A 101 16.51 19.73 6.24
C LYS A 101 15.03 19.48 6.52
N ASN A 102 14.64 18.21 6.46
CA ASN A 102 13.27 17.83 6.85
C ASN A 102 13.08 18.08 8.36
N LEU A 103 12.03 18.81 8.71
CA LEU A 103 11.64 19.13 10.08
C LEU A 103 10.45 18.28 10.57
N PHE A 104 9.83 17.52 9.67
CA PHE A 104 8.67 16.67 9.93
C PHE A 104 8.77 15.38 9.11
N ASP A 105 8.42 14.27 9.70
CA ASP A 105 8.30 13.00 8.99
C ASP A 105 6.91 12.93 8.32
N GLU A 106 6.90 13.07 7.01
CA GLU A 106 5.68 13.08 6.20
C GLU A 106 5.13 11.67 5.95
N GLN A 107 5.91 10.61 6.22
CA GLN A 107 5.49 9.24 5.94
C GLN A 107 5.05 8.53 7.20
N MET A 108 3.86 7.96 7.13
CA MET A 108 3.31 7.10 8.18
C MET A 108 3.55 5.63 7.83
N GLU A 109 4.41 4.99 8.61
CA GLU A 109 4.79 3.59 8.42
C GLU A 109 4.67 2.81 9.72
N ILE A 110 4.51 1.50 9.56
CA ILE A 110 4.51 0.54 10.66
C ILE A 110 5.47 -0.61 10.31
N GLU A 111 6.49 -0.85 11.13
CA GLU A 111 7.50 -1.89 10.91
C GLU A 111 8.17 -1.82 9.51
N GLY A 112 8.36 -0.62 8.96
CA GLY A 112 8.92 -0.40 7.61
C GLY A 112 7.97 -0.68 6.45
N TYR A 113 6.66 -0.79 6.72
CA TYR A 113 5.61 -0.92 5.72
C TYR A 113 4.61 0.24 5.84
N LYS A 114 4.04 0.65 4.71
CA LYS A 114 2.94 1.63 4.71
C LYS A 114 1.71 1.10 5.45
N CYS A 115 1.45 -0.21 5.36
CA CYS A 115 0.34 -0.87 6.02
C CYS A 115 0.67 -2.34 6.26
N ILE A 116 0.14 -2.91 7.34
CA ILE A 116 0.20 -4.35 7.61
C ILE A 116 -1.22 -4.89 7.64
N ILE A 117 -1.48 -5.88 6.80
CA ILE A 117 -2.75 -6.58 6.70
C ILE A 117 -2.52 -8.03 7.12
N GLY A 118 -3.33 -8.50 8.05
CA GLY A 118 -3.27 -9.85 8.59
C GLY A 118 -3.69 -10.95 7.63
N ASN A 119 -3.92 -12.12 8.17
CA ASN A 119 -4.40 -13.29 7.43
C ASN A 119 -5.93 -13.28 7.36
N ASP A 120 -6.48 -13.89 6.30
CA ASP A 120 -7.93 -14.08 6.12
C ASP A 120 -8.74 -12.76 6.23
N VAL A 121 -8.16 -11.67 5.69
CA VAL A 121 -8.78 -10.34 5.70
C VAL A 121 -9.55 -10.12 4.40
N TRP A 122 -10.75 -9.57 4.52
CA TRP A 122 -11.51 -9.11 3.36
C TRP A 122 -11.58 -7.58 3.32
N ILE A 123 -11.03 -6.98 2.25
CA ILE A 123 -11.10 -5.53 2.00
C ILE A 123 -12.00 -5.30 0.80
N GLY A 124 -13.09 -4.58 1.02
CA GLY A 124 -14.05 -4.18 0.00
C GLY A 124 -13.46 -3.19 -1.01
N SER A 125 -14.22 -2.92 -2.07
CA SER A 125 -13.81 -1.99 -3.13
C SER A 125 -13.78 -0.54 -2.65
N LYS A 126 -12.89 0.27 -3.24
CA LYS A 126 -12.77 1.71 -2.97
C LYS A 126 -12.50 2.04 -1.50
N VAL A 127 -11.78 1.18 -0.81
CA VAL A 127 -11.30 1.43 0.55
C VAL A 127 -10.03 2.29 0.48
N LEU A 128 -9.97 3.29 1.33
CA LEU A 128 -8.77 4.10 1.57
C LEU A 128 -8.18 3.72 2.93
N ILE A 129 -6.90 3.39 2.96
CA ILE A 129 -6.20 2.99 4.18
C ILE A 129 -5.15 4.06 4.49
N LYS A 130 -5.17 4.61 5.69
CA LYS A 130 -4.14 5.53 6.14
C LYS A 130 -2.82 4.78 6.38
N GLY A 131 -1.70 5.41 6.08
CA GLY A 131 -0.39 4.87 6.42
C GLY A 131 -0.21 4.64 7.91
N GLY A 132 0.59 3.64 8.28
CA GLY A 132 0.81 3.24 9.67
C GLY A 132 -0.28 2.34 10.25
N VAL A 133 -1.31 2.00 9.50
CA VAL A 133 -2.43 1.16 9.97
C VAL A 133 -2.07 -0.33 9.95
N ARG A 134 -2.53 -1.03 10.98
CA ARG A 134 -2.56 -2.50 11.04
C ARG A 134 -4.00 -2.99 11.02
N ILE A 135 -4.34 -3.82 10.04
CA ILE A 135 -5.61 -4.54 9.97
C ILE A 135 -5.35 -5.96 10.46
N GLY A 136 -6.05 -6.38 11.52
CA GLY A 136 -5.86 -7.68 12.18
C GLY A 136 -6.39 -8.86 11.35
N ASP A 137 -6.00 -10.07 11.75
CA ASP A 137 -6.46 -11.31 11.14
C ASP A 137 -8.00 -11.42 11.18
N GLY A 138 -8.58 -11.95 10.12
CA GLY A 138 -10.03 -12.17 10.00
C GLY A 138 -10.88 -10.90 9.88
N ALA A 139 -10.27 -9.73 9.77
CA ALA A 139 -11.01 -8.47 9.68
C ALA A 139 -11.76 -8.34 8.34
N ILE A 140 -12.91 -7.67 8.41
CA ILE A 140 -13.71 -7.30 7.24
C ILE A 140 -13.80 -5.78 7.18
N VAL A 141 -13.30 -5.20 6.09
CA VAL A 141 -13.41 -3.77 5.81
C VAL A 141 -14.43 -3.57 4.70
N ALA A 142 -15.54 -2.91 5.03
CA ALA A 142 -16.62 -2.70 4.07
C ALA A 142 -16.19 -1.80 2.90
N MET A 143 -16.83 -1.94 1.75
CA MET A 143 -16.57 -1.11 0.59
C MET A 143 -16.73 0.39 0.92
N GLY A 144 -15.85 1.23 0.37
CA GLY A 144 -15.88 2.68 0.53
C GLY A 144 -15.44 3.18 1.91
N SER A 145 -14.96 2.29 2.79
CA SER A 145 -14.47 2.70 4.12
C SER A 145 -13.16 3.49 4.02
N ILE A 146 -12.95 4.35 5.01
CA ILE A 146 -11.65 4.97 5.32
C ILE A 146 -11.17 4.40 6.66
N VAL A 147 -9.95 3.89 6.68
CA VAL A 147 -9.35 3.19 7.83
C VAL A 147 -8.07 3.89 8.27
#